data_974d4b8a70ba17c5642a0733d55eafea
#
_entry.id   974d4b8a70ba17c5642a0733d55eafea
#
_cell.length_a   1.000
_cell.length_b   1.000
_cell.length_c   1.000
_cell.angle_alpha   90.00
_cell.angle_beta   90.00
_cell.angle_gamma   90.00
#
_symmetry.space_group_name_H-M   'P 1'
#
loop_
_entity.id
_entity.type
_entity.pdbx_description
1 polymer ?
#
loop_
_entity_poly.entity_id
_entity_poly.type
_entity_poly.pdbx_seq_one_letter_code
_entity_poly.pdbx_strand_id
1 'polypeptide(L)'
;MIVRILGEGQRSVDDGALEGLNALDNDLTAAVEAEDADAFTRSLAALLDKVREVGTPLPDEEIVPSDLVLPASDASLDEVRELLGDDGLIPG
;
A
#
# COMPACT_ATOMS: atom_id res chain seq x y z
N MET A 1 -6.41 10.27 -5.99
CA MET A 1 -6.32 9.66 -4.66
C MET A 1 -4.94 9.94 -4.06
N ILE A 2 -4.88 10.34 -2.82
CA ILE A 2 -3.62 10.60 -2.13
C ILE A 2 -3.24 9.38 -1.30
N VAL A 3 -2.08 8.82 -1.60
CA VAL A 3 -1.55 7.63 -0.93
C VAL A 3 -0.28 8.01 -0.16
N ARG A 4 -0.25 7.68 1.11
CA ARG A 4 0.95 7.86 1.93
C ARG A 4 1.62 6.50 2.13
N ILE A 5 2.91 6.43 1.85
CA ILE A 5 3.73 5.27 2.21
C ILE A 5 4.52 5.68 3.45
N LEU A 6 4.36 4.95 4.53
CA LEU A 6 5.05 5.26 5.78
C LEU A 6 6.57 5.27 5.55
N GLY A 7 7.20 6.36 5.96
CA GLY A 7 8.63 6.56 5.76
C GLY A 7 9.03 7.18 4.43
N GLU A 8 8.11 7.31 3.46
CA GLU A 8 8.43 7.85 2.14
C GLU A 8 7.65 9.12 1.77
N GLY A 9 6.54 9.40 2.44
CA GLY A 9 5.71 10.57 2.15
C GLY A 9 4.50 10.25 1.29
N GLN A 10 3.92 11.28 0.67
CA GLN A 10 2.67 11.16 -0.07
C GLN A 10 2.88 11.19 -1.58
N ARG A 11 1.99 10.50 -2.30
CA ARG A 11 1.94 10.49 -3.75
C ARG A 11 0.50 10.65 -4.22
N SER A 12 0.32 11.33 -5.35
CA SER A 12 -0.99 11.45 -6.00
C SER A 12 -1.12 10.31 -7.01
N VAL A 13 -2.16 9.51 -6.89
CA VAL A 13 -2.40 8.36 -7.75
C VAL A 13 -3.72 8.55 -8.49
N ASP A 14 -3.73 8.32 -9.80
CA ASP A 14 -4.94 8.41 -10.60
C ASP A 14 -5.91 7.28 -10.24
N ASP A 15 -7.21 7.59 -10.28
CA ASP A 15 -8.25 6.60 -10.00
C ASP A 15 -8.18 5.40 -10.95
N GLY A 16 -7.71 5.61 -12.18
CA GLY A 16 -7.55 4.54 -13.16
C GLY A 16 -6.53 3.46 -12.76
N ALA A 17 -5.62 3.77 -11.84
CA ALA A 17 -4.65 2.80 -11.34
C ALA A 17 -5.18 1.96 -10.17
N LEU A 18 -6.34 2.33 -9.63
CA LEU A 18 -6.88 1.72 -8.41
C LEU A 18 -7.16 0.23 -8.57
N GLU A 19 -7.65 -0.20 -9.73
CA GLU A 19 -7.96 -1.60 -9.99
C GLU A 19 -6.71 -2.48 -9.89
N GLY A 20 -5.59 -2.02 -10.48
CA GLY A 20 -4.31 -2.74 -10.38
C GLY A 20 -3.78 -2.78 -8.96
N LEU A 21 -3.95 -1.69 -8.21
CA LEU A 21 -3.54 -1.63 -6.81
C LEU A 21 -4.39 -2.57 -5.95
N ASN A 22 -5.68 -2.66 -6.23
CA ASN A 22 -6.57 -3.58 -5.50
C ASN A 22 -6.16 -5.05 -5.73
N ALA A 23 -5.75 -5.41 -6.94
CA ALA A 23 -5.29 -6.76 -7.23
C ALA A 23 -4.03 -7.09 -6.41
N LEU A 24 -3.09 -6.16 -6.33
CA LEU A 24 -1.87 -6.35 -5.53
C LEU A 24 -2.17 -6.39 -4.03
N ASP A 25 -3.13 -5.59 -3.57
CA ASP A 25 -3.57 -5.60 -2.18
C ASP A 25 -4.23 -6.94 -1.82
N ASN A 26 -5.00 -7.52 -2.74
CA ASN A 26 -5.59 -8.85 -2.54
C ASN A 26 -4.52 -9.93 -2.39
N ASP A 27 -3.45 -9.86 -3.18
CA ASP A 27 -2.32 -10.78 -3.07
C ASP A 27 -1.62 -10.62 -1.71
N LEU A 28 -1.45 -9.39 -1.26
CA LEU A 28 -0.86 -9.10 0.04
C LEU A 28 -1.72 -9.65 1.17
N THR A 29 -3.02 -9.43 1.11
CA THR A 29 -3.97 -9.93 2.11
C THR A 29 -3.93 -11.45 2.19
N ALA A 30 -3.91 -12.13 1.04
CA ALA A 30 -3.82 -13.59 0.99
C ALA A 30 -2.53 -14.09 1.63
N ALA A 31 -1.40 -13.42 1.39
CA ALA A 31 -0.12 -13.80 1.98
C ALA A 31 -0.12 -13.63 3.50
N VAL A 32 -0.74 -12.56 4.00
CA VAL A 32 -0.87 -12.33 5.43
C VAL A 32 -1.75 -13.40 6.09
N GLU A 33 -2.88 -13.72 5.46
CA GLU A 33 -3.80 -14.76 5.97
C GLU A 33 -3.15 -16.14 5.99
N ALA A 34 -2.32 -16.44 4.98
CA ALA A 34 -1.60 -17.70 4.89
C ALA A 34 -0.35 -17.73 5.81
N GLU A 35 0.01 -16.60 6.39
CA GLU A 35 1.22 -16.44 7.20
C GLU A 35 2.48 -16.84 6.43
N ASP A 36 2.47 -16.58 5.11
CA ASP A 36 3.59 -16.88 4.21
C ASP A 36 4.50 -15.66 4.12
N ALA A 37 5.61 -15.69 4.86
CA ALA A 37 6.53 -14.55 4.93
C ALA A 37 7.16 -14.20 3.59
N ASP A 38 7.50 -15.19 2.75
CA ASP A 38 8.09 -14.92 1.44
C ASP A 38 7.08 -14.29 0.49
N ALA A 39 5.87 -14.81 0.44
CA ALA A 39 4.81 -14.25 -0.37
C ALA A 39 4.44 -12.85 0.12
N PHE A 40 4.41 -12.65 1.43
CA PHE A 40 4.17 -11.33 2.04
C PHE A 40 5.21 -10.31 1.57
N THR A 41 6.50 -10.64 1.67
CA THR A 41 7.56 -9.73 1.28
C THR A 41 7.46 -9.34 -0.20
N ARG A 42 7.20 -10.32 -1.07
CA ARG A 42 7.06 -10.06 -2.51
C ARG A 42 5.83 -9.24 -2.83
N SER A 43 4.70 -9.55 -2.18
CA SER A 43 3.45 -8.84 -2.42
C SER A 43 3.51 -7.39 -1.94
N LEU A 44 4.12 -7.17 -0.78
CA LEU A 44 4.29 -5.81 -0.26
C LEU A 44 5.21 -5.00 -1.18
N ALA A 45 6.34 -5.57 -1.60
CA ALA A 45 7.25 -4.90 -2.51
C ALA A 45 6.56 -4.55 -3.83
N ALA A 46 5.79 -5.47 -4.39
CA ALA A 46 5.07 -5.24 -5.64
C ALA A 46 4.05 -4.10 -5.51
N LEU A 47 3.31 -4.07 -4.40
CA LEU A 47 2.32 -3.03 -4.16
C LEU A 47 2.98 -1.65 -4.04
N LEU A 48 4.04 -1.54 -3.24
CA LEU A 48 4.74 -0.28 -3.05
C LEU A 48 5.42 0.20 -4.33
N ASP A 49 6.04 -0.73 -5.09
CA ASP A 49 6.67 -0.38 -6.37
C ASP A 49 5.63 0.13 -7.37
N LYS A 50 4.46 -0.46 -7.39
CA LYS A 50 3.38 0.00 -8.28
C LYS A 50 2.93 1.41 -7.91
N VAL A 51 2.76 1.70 -6.63
CA VAL A 51 2.41 3.05 -6.17
C VAL A 51 3.50 4.06 -6.56
N ARG A 52 4.77 3.69 -6.43
CA ARG A 52 5.87 4.56 -6.84
C ARG A 52 5.89 4.80 -8.36
N GLU A 53 5.52 3.78 -9.13
CA GLU A 53 5.47 3.87 -10.59
C GLU A 53 4.34 4.76 -11.08
N VAL A 54 3.14 4.58 -10.56
CA VAL A 54 1.94 5.29 -11.02
C VAL A 54 1.67 6.60 -10.27
N GLY A 55 2.27 6.77 -9.09
CA GLY A 55 2.05 7.94 -8.26
C GLY A 55 3.01 9.06 -8.56
N THR A 56 2.53 10.30 -8.42
CA THR A 56 3.37 11.50 -8.54
C THR A 56 3.70 11.99 -7.13
N PRO A 57 4.99 12.09 -6.77
CA PRO A 57 5.37 12.56 -5.43
C PRO A 57 4.83 13.96 -5.14
N LEU A 58 4.33 14.15 -3.93
CA LEU A 58 3.88 15.47 -3.46
C LEU A 58 4.99 16.12 -2.64
N PRO A 59 5.15 17.46 -2.73
CA PRO A 59 6.11 18.17 -1.88
C PRO A 59 5.76 18.03 -0.40
N ASP A 60 6.77 17.94 0.45
CA ASP A 60 6.57 17.86 1.89
C ASP A 60 5.83 19.08 2.46
N GLU A 61 5.91 20.20 1.76
CA GLU A 61 5.27 21.45 2.13
C GLU A 61 3.75 21.41 1.94
N GLU A 62 3.26 20.54 1.07
CA GLU A 62 1.83 20.38 0.86
C GLU A 62 1.25 19.54 1.97
N ILE A 63 0.35 20.14 2.73
CA ILE A 63 -0.36 19.44 3.80
C ILE A 63 -1.72 19.04 3.27
N VAL A 64 -1.85 17.77 2.84
CA VAL A 64 -3.12 17.23 2.34
C VAL A 64 -3.44 15.95 3.09
N PRO A 65 -4.73 15.68 3.36
CA PRO A 65 -5.11 14.42 4.00
C PRO A 65 -4.84 13.24 3.06
N SER A 66 -4.39 12.13 3.62
CA SER A 66 -4.19 10.90 2.86
C SER A 66 -5.49 10.12 2.77
N ASP A 67 -5.83 9.67 1.57
CA ASP A 67 -6.98 8.78 1.38
C ASP A 67 -6.65 7.35 1.78
N LEU A 68 -5.36 7.00 1.70
CA LEU A 68 -4.87 5.66 1.97
C LEU A 68 -3.48 5.74 2.57
N VAL A 69 -3.22 4.92 3.58
CA VAL A 69 -1.89 4.81 4.20
C VAL A 69 -1.39 3.38 3.99
N LEU A 70 -0.22 3.24 3.40
CA LEU A 70 0.43 1.96 3.17
C LEU A 70 1.61 1.78 4.13
N PRO A 71 1.93 0.54 4.52
CA PRO A 71 3.07 0.29 5.40
C PRO A 71 4.39 0.57 4.71
N ALA A 72 5.45 0.77 5.50
CA ALA A 72 6.79 0.92 4.98
C ALA A 72 7.28 -0.41 4.39
N SER A 73 8.27 -0.34 3.50
CA SER A 73 8.81 -1.54 2.84
C SER A 73 9.44 -2.54 3.79
N ASP A 74 9.85 -2.10 4.98
CA ASP A 74 10.44 -2.95 6.02
C ASP A 74 9.43 -3.36 7.10
N ALA A 75 8.15 -3.10 6.89
CA ALA A 75 7.11 -3.50 7.84
C ALA A 75 7.05 -5.01 7.98
N SER A 76 6.81 -5.47 9.20
CA SER A 76 6.65 -6.89 9.48
C SER A 76 5.25 -7.38 9.10
N LEU A 77 5.11 -8.70 8.94
CA LEU A 77 3.82 -9.31 8.67
C LEU A 77 2.80 -8.98 9.78
N ASP A 78 3.24 -8.98 11.04
CA ASP A 78 2.37 -8.66 12.17
C ASP A 78 1.90 -7.20 12.15
N GLU A 79 2.80 -6.27 11.77
CA GLU A 79 2.44 -4.86 11.64
C GLU A 79 1.38 -4.66 10.56
N VAL A 80 1.57 -5.31 9.42
CA VAL A 80 0.62 -5.20 8.31
C VAL A 80 -0.70 -5.86 8.66
N ARG A 81 -0.67 -6.97 9.37
CA ARG A 81 -1.90 -7.63 9.84
C ARG A 81 -2.75 -6.69 10.70
N GLU A 82 -2.12 -5.88 11.55
CA GLU A 82 -2.84 -4.90 12.36
C GLU A 82 -3.44 -3.76 11.53
N LEU A 83 -2.78 -3.40 10.40
CA LEU A 83 -3.28 -2.38 9.49
C LEU A 83 -4.40 -2.89 8.59
N LEU A 84 -4.41 -4.18 8.30
CA LEU A 84 -5.45 -4.79 7.49
C LEU A 84 -6.76 -4.83 8.26
N GLY A 85 -7.80 -4.26 7.66
CA GLY A 85 -9.15 -4.48 8.13
C GLY A 85 -9.76 -5.66 7.36
N ASP A 86 -11.06 -5.82 7.45
CA ASP A 86 -11.77 -6.87 6.72
C ASP A 86 -11.69 -6.67 5.20
N ASP A 87 -11.47 -5.42 4.76
CA ASP A 87 -11.44 -5.04 3.35
C ASP A 87 -10.02 -4.91 2.78
N GLY A 88 -8.99 -5.27 3.55
CA GLY A 88 -7.60 -5.07 3.15
C GLY A 88 -7.11 -3.65 3.41
N LEU A 89 -5.99 -3.27 2.76
CA LEU A 89 -5.41 -1.92 2.91
C LEU A 89 -6.14 -0.89 2.05
N ILE A 90 -6.66 -1.32 0.91
CA ILE A 90 -7.35 -0.45 -0.05
C ILE A 90 -8.84 -0.75 0.04
N PRO A 91 -9.67 0.20 0.50
CA PRO A 91 -11.11 0.01 0.52
C PRO A 91 -11.64 -0.02 -0.90
N GLY A 92 -12.49 -1.01 -1.19
CA GLY A 92 -13.03 -1.12 -2.52
C GLY A 92 -13.77 -2.36 -2.83
#